data_df75c1cbb7482196879462332a9dc806
#
_entry.id   df75c1cbb7482196879462332a9dc806
#
_cell.length_a   1.000
_cell.length_b   1.000
_cell.length_c   1.000
_cell.angle_alpha   90.00
_cell.angle_beta   90.00
_cell.angle_gamma   90.00
#
_symmetry.space_group_name_H-M   'P 1'
#
loop_
_entity.id
_entity.type
_entity.pdbx_description
1 polymer ?
#
loop_
_entity_poly.entity_id
_entity_poly.type
_entity_poly.pdbx_seq_one_letter_code
_entity_poly.pdbx_strand_id
1 'polypeptide(L)'
;MNEATILANARATSGVFQNVKDLKGHLVRITRIRSKAGMPEFLKEAEGLVIDVTLSCIVIHRSDIVSDKGYNHPQLITYTFSDFLTGLYEYEVIA
;
A
#
# COMPACT_ATOMS: atom_id res chain seq x y z
N MET A 1 10.27 7.75 14.03
CA MET A 1 10.92 7.20 12.84
C MET A 1 10.80 8.18 11.71
N ASN A 2 11.76 8.19 10.82
CA ASN A 2 11.84 9.15 9.73
C ASN A 2 11.61 8.47 8.37
N GLU A 3 11.58 9.26 7.33
CA GLU A 3 11.34 8.76 5.98
C GLU A 3 12.41 7.76 5.51
N ALA A 4 13.62 7.90 5.96
CA ALA A 4 14.71 6.98 5.58
C ALA A 4 14.41 5.55 6.08
N THR A 5 13.86 5.42 7.28
CA THR A 5 13.44 4.11 7.81
C THR A 5 12.28 3.53 7.02
N ILE A 6 11.32 4.38 6.64
CA ILE A 6 10.18 3.97 5.82
C ILE A 6 10.65 3.50 4.45
N LEU A 7 11.59 4.22 3.83
CA LEU A 7 12.16 3.84 2.55
C LEU A 7 12.90 2.51 2.61
N ALA A 8 13.64 2.27 3.70
CA ALA A 8 14.34 1.01 3.88
C ALA A 8 13.36 -0.14 3.98
N ASN A 9 12.27 0.02 4.74
CA ASN A 9 11.23 -0.99 4.85
C ASN A 9 10.51 -1.22 3.52
N ALA A 10 10.22 -0.16 2.80
CA ALA A 10 9.61 -0.23 1.49
C ALA A 10 10.47 -1.01 0.50
N ARG A 11 11.77 -0.76 0.49
CA ARG A 11 12.71 -1.50 -0.34
C ARG A 11 12.79 -2.97 0.02
N ALA A 12 12.82 -3.27 1.30
CA ALA A 12 12.85 -4.64 1.77
C ALA A 12 11.59 -5.40 1.35
N THR A 13 10.44 -4.72 1.32
CA THR A 13 9.16 -5.32 0.93
C THR A 13 9.04 -5.49 -0.59
N SER A 14 9.30 -4.44 -1.36
CA SER A 14 9.07 -4.46 -2.81
C SER A 14 10.31 -4.85 -3.61
N GLY A 15 11.50 -4.53 -3.09
CA GLY A 15 12.76 -4.76 -3.79
C GLY A 15 12.96 -3.90 -5.03
N VAL A 16 12.03 -3.03 -5.37
CA VAL A 16 12.03 -2.28 -6.63
C VAL A 16 12.30 -0.80 -6.44
N PHE A 17 11.68 -0.18 -5.44
CA PHE A 17 11.73 1.27 -5.28
C PHE A 17 12.80 1.69 -4.29
N GLN A 18 13.55 2.69 -4.71
CA GLN A 18 14.57 3.31 -3.85
C GLN A 18 14.03 4.52 -3.11
N ASN A 19 12.81 4.96 -3.48
CA ASN A 19 12.17 6.14 -2.94
C ASN A 19 10.66 5.98 -3.00
N VAL A 20 9.97 6.33 -1.93
CA VAL A 20 8.51 6.26 -1.86
C VAL A 20 7.85 7.08 -2.97
N LYS A 21 8.47 8.17 -3.40
CA LYS A 21 7.95 9.00 -4.49
C LYS A 21 7.85 8.23 -5.82
N ASP A 22 8.66 7.22 -6.00
CA ASP A 22 8.64 6.40 -7.21
C ASP A 22 7.40 5.51 -7.30
N LEU A 23 6.62 5.40 -6.23
CA LEU A 23 5.38 4.65 -6.25
C LEU A 23 4.28 5.35 -7.06
N LYS A 24 4.36 6.66 -7.22
CA LYS A 24 3.35 7.41 -7.98
C LYS A 24 3.30 6.92 -9.43
N GLY A 25 2.09 6.61 -9.90
CA GLY A 25 1.86 6.09 -11.24
C GLY A 25 1.97 4.57 -11.36
N HIS A 26 2.25 3.88 -10.26
CA HIS A 26 2.37 2.42 -10.26
C HIS A 26 1.16 1.76 -9.62
N LEU A 27 0.83 0.59 -10.13
CA LEU A 27 -0.22 -0.25 -9.55
C LEU A 27 0.38 -1.02 -8.38
N VAL A 28 -0.26 -0.97 -7.24
CA VAL A 28 0.20 -1.65 -6.02
C VAL A 28 -0.89 -2.50 -5.41
N ARG A 29 -0.47 -3.54 -4.71
CA ARG A 29 -1.32 -4.35 -3.86
C ARG A 29 -0.96 -4.08 -2.41
N ILE A 30 -1.97 -3.78 -1.60
CA ILE A 30 -1.80 -3.57 -0.17
C ILE A 30 -2.29 -4.80 0.56
N THR A 31 -1.46 -5.31 1.45
CA THR A 31 -1.77 -6.47 2.28
C THR A 31 -1.81 -6.03 3.73
N ARG A 32 -2.87 -6.38 4.42
CA ARG A 32 -2.98 -6.17 5.86
C ARG A 32 -2.36 -7.36 6.58
N ILE A 33 -1.58 -7.07 7.60
CA ILE A 33 -0.94 -8.09 8.42
C ILE A 33 -1.55 -8.02 9.82
N ARG A 34 -2.01 -9.15 10.32
CA ARG A 34 -2.47 -9.26 11.71
C ARG A 34 -1.90 -10.50 12.36
N SER A 35 -1.80 -10.47 13.68
CA SER A 35 -1.40 -11.63 14.46
C SER A 35 -2.64 -12.45 14.77
N LYS A 36 -2.59 -13.73 14.48
CA LYS A 36 -3.64 -14.69 14.82
C LYS A 36 -2.98 -15.93 15.45
N ALA A 37 -3.33 -16.22 16.69
CA ALA A 37 -2.77 -17.36 17.42
C ALA A 37 -1.24 -17.36 17.43
N GLY A 38 -0.61 -16.20 17.53
CA GLY A 38 0.84 -16.06 17.54
C GLY A 38 1.51 -16.13 16.16
N MET A 39 0.74 -16.30 15.10
CA MET A 39 1.24 -16.39 13.72
C MET A 39 0.77 -15.19 12.91
N PRO A 40 1.58 -14.69 11.97
CA PRO A 40 1.12 -13.63 11.09
C PRO A 40 0.08 -14.16 10.10
N GLU A 41 -0.97 -13.37 9.87
CA GLU A 41 -1.98 -13.65 8.86
C GLU A 41 -1.98 -12.49 7.87
N PHE A 42 -1.94 -12.82 6.58
CA PHE A 42 -1.88 -11.85 5.49
C PHE A 42 -3.23 -11.80 4.78
N LEU A 43 -3.83 -10.62 4.77
CA LEU A 43 -5.14 -10.40 4.18
C LEU A 43 -5.05 -9.34 3.09
N LYS A 44 -5.60 -9.64 1.92
CA LYS A 44 -5.69 -8.64 0.85
C LYS A 44 -6.54 -7.47 1.35
N GLU A 45 -5.98 -6.28 1.31
CA GLU A 45 -6.67 -5.06 1.74
C GLU A 45 -7.18 -4.25 0.56
N ALA A 46 -6.31 -3.96 -0.39
CA ALA A 46 -6.64 -3.12 -1.53
C ALA A 46 -5.68 -3.35 -2.69
N GLU A 47 -6.10 -2.95 -3.86
CA GLU A 47 -5.27 -2.95 -5.06
C GLU A 47 -5.66 -1.76 -5.90
N GLY A 48 -4.69 -1.01 -6.38
CA GLY A 48 -4.99 0.15 -7.19
C GLY A 48 -3.77 0.97 -7.57
N LEU A 49 -4.03 2.05 -8.29
CA LEU A 49 -3.01 2.95 -8.80
C LEU A 49 -2.66 3.98 -7.74
N VAL A 50 -1.37 4.16 -7.49
CA VAL A 50 -0.90 5.25 -6.63
C VAL A 50 -0.99 6.55 -7.43
N ILE A 51 -1.91 7.42 -7.04
CA ILE A 51 -2.16 8.67 -7.76
C ILE A 51 -1.44 9.85 -7.14
N ASP A 52 -1.03 9.73 -5.89
CA ASP A 52 -0.28 10.77 -5.21
C ASP A 52 0.55 10.21 -4.08
N VAL A 53 1.68 10.85 -3.81
CA VAL A 53 2.55 10.55 -2.68
C VAL A 53 2.89 11.87 -2.01
N THR A 54 2.51 11.99 -0.74
CA THR A 54 2.82 13.17 0.07
C THR A 54 4.01 12.89 0.99
N LEU A 55 4.33 13.81 1.87
CA LEU A 55 5.41 13.62 2.84
C LEU A 55 5.09 12.55 3.90
N SER A 56 3.83 12.18 4.06
CA SER A 56 3.41 11.28 5.13
C SER A 56 2.51 10.14 4.69
N CYS A 57 2.02 10.15 3.47
CA CYS A 57 1.08 9.12 3.02
C CYS A 57 1.11 8.90 1.52
N ILE A 58 0.51 7.78 1.10
CA ILE A 58 0.21 7.52 -0.30
C ILE A 58 -1.30 7.50 -0.48
N VAL A 59 -1.75 7.96 -1.65
CA VAL A 59 -3.16 7.96 -2.03
C VAL A 59 -3.33 7.00 -3.18
N ILE A 60 -4.22 6.04 -3.02
CA ILE A 60 -4.46 4.98 -3.99
C ILE A 60 -5.86 5.11 -4.56
N HIS A 61 -5.97 5.06 -5.88
CA HIS A 61 -7.24 4.92 -6.56
C HIS A 61 -7.51 3.42 -6.75
N ARG A 62 -8.42 2.88 -5.94
CA ARG A 62 -8.69 1.45 -5.92
C ARG A 62 -9.34 1.00 -7.23
N SER A 63 -8.85 -0.10 -7.75
CA SER A 63 -9.38 -0.74 -8.96
C SER A 63 -10.02 -2.09 -8.67
N ASP A 64 -9.96 -2.56 -7.42
CA ASP A 64 -10.44 -3.87 -7.01
C ASP A 64 -11.88 -3.88 -6.49
N ILE A 65 -12.52 -2.72 -6.45
CA ILE A 65 -13.91 -2.59 -6.01
C ILE A 65 -14.83 -2.41 -7.22
N VAL A 66 -15.81 -3.31 -7.31
CA VAL A 66 -16.87 -3.26 -8.31
C VAL A 66 -18.19 -3.19 -7.57
N SER A 67 -19.08 -2.29 -7.98
CA SER A 67 -20.41 -2.19 -7.37
C SER A 67 -21.27 -3.40 -7.72
N ASP A 68 -22.35 -3.63 -6.96
CA ASP A 68 -23.31 -4.68 -7.23
C ASP A 68 -23.94 -4.59 -8.62
N LYS A 69 -23.90 -3.41 -9.22
CA LYS A 69 -24.41 -3.16 -10.57
C LYS A 69 -23.34 -3.34 -11.65
N GLY A 70 -22.17 -3.80 -11.31
CA GLY A 70 -21.07 -4.00 -12.25
C GLY A 70 -20.26 -2.75 -12.58
N TYR A 71 -20.50 -1.64 -11.91
CA TYR A 71 -19.74 -0.42 -12.13
C TYR A 71 -18.49 -0.41 -11.25
N ASN A 72 -17.38 -0.01 -11.83
CA ASN A 72 -16.20 0.33 -11.05
C ASN A 72 -16.45 1.66 -10.37
N HIS A 73 -16.49 1.66 -9.05
CA HIS A 73 -16.53 2.89 -8.29
C HIS A 73 -15.11 3.36 -8.03
N PRO A 74 -14.71 4.53 -8.56
CA PRO A 74 -13.43 5.10 -8.17
C PRO A 74 -13.50 5.38 -6.67
N GLN A 75 -12.63 4.73 -5.93
CA GLN A 75 -12.55 4.89 -4.50
C GLN A 75 -11.13 5.23 -4.11
N LEU A 76 -10.97 6.38 -3.50
CA LEU A 76 -9.67 6.82 -3.01
C LEU A 76 -9.49 6.30 -1.59
N ILE A 77 -8.32 5.75 -1.34
CA ILE A 77 -7.92 5.31 -0.02
C ILE A 77 -6.51 5.84 0.26
N THR A 78 -6.29 6.26 1.50
CA THR A 78 -5.01 6.82 1.93
C THR A 78 -4.38 5.93 2.98
N TYR A 79 -3.11 5.59 2.78
CA TYR A 79 -2.31 4.88 3.77
C TYR A 79 -1.17 5.79 4.19
N THR A 80 -0.94 5.87 5.51
CA THR A 80 0.19 6.63 6.03
C THR A 80 1.46 5.79 5.95
N PHE A 81 2.62 6.45 5.90
CA PHE A 81 3.89 5.73 5.97
C PHE A 81 4.02 4.95 7.27
N SER A 82 3.42 5.48 8.33
CA SER A 82 3.37 4.81 9.63
C SER A 82 2.67 3.44 9.56
N ASP A 83 1.68 3.27 8.71
CA ASP A 83 0.98 2.00 8.53
C ASP A 83 1.93 0.92 8.02
N PHE A 84 2.84 1.28 7.12
CA PHE A 84 3.83 0.34 6.60
C PHE A 84 4.98 0.12 7.57
N LEU A 85 5.36 1.18 8.26
CA LEU A 85 6.48 1.16 9.20
C LEU A 85 6.19 0.28 10.41
N THR A 86 4.95 0.31 10.92
CA THR A 86 4.55 -0.48 12.07
C THR A 86 4.31 -1.96 11.74
N GLY A 87 4.37 -2.31 10.46
CA GLY A 87 4.11 -3.67 10.03
C GLY A 87 2.63 -4.02 9.94
N LEU A 88 1.75 -3.03 10.03
CA LEU A 88 0.31 -3.24 9.93
C LEU A 88 -0.10 -3.54 8.48
N TYR A 89 0.59 -2.91 7.53
CA TYR A 89 0.37 -3.10 6.10
C TYR A 89 1.68 -3.28 5.37
N GLU A 90 1.63 -4.02 4.28
CA GLU A 90 2.72 -4.12 3.30
C GLU A 90 2.20 -3.72 1.94
N TYR A 91 3.08 -3.24 1.08
CA TYR A 91 2.73 -3.03 -0.31
C TYR A 91 3.65 -3.83 -1.23
N GLU A 92 3.09 -4.18 -2.39
CA GLU A 92 3.79 -4.85 -3.46
C GLU A 92 3.47 -4.12 -4.76
N VAL A 93 4.48 -3.85 -5.56
CA VAL A 93 4.29 -3.24 -6.87
C VAL A 93 3.97 -4.35 -7.87
N ILE A 94 2.86 -4.20 -8.57
CA ILE A 94 2.43 -5.17 -9.57
C ILE A 94 2.56 -4.65 -11.00
N ALA A 95 2.58 -3.34 -11.19
CA ALA A 95 2.83 -2.79 -12.51
C ALA A 95 3.40 -1.38 -12.50
#